data_b10db48011de16402bc20042255ccaa8
#
_entry.id   b10db48011de16402bc20042255ccaa8
#
_cell.length_a   1.000
_cell.length_b   1.000
_cell.length_c   1.000
_cell.angle_alpha   90.00
_cell.angle_beta   90.00
_cell.angle_gamma   90.00
#
_symmetry.space_group_name_H-M   'P 1'
#
loop_
_entity.id
_entity.type
_entity.pdbx_description
1 polymer ?
#
loop_
_entity_poly.entity_id
_entity_poly.type
_entity_poly.pdbx_seq_one_letter_code
_entity_poly.pdbx_strand_id
1 'polypeptide(L)'
;AALRDFSETHGILWDARDLYCESYEYKCGVHGFEKLLTLHGKLPDAIICANDNIAVGVCETAAAHGYKTPDDFLVTGFDNFDKASYYSPHITTVGHIREQVGYRCADILLRLWRGETVPRFNYTGHQCIFWESCGCDAGIAVDQAEHSRAQIVYGIETDEFEEQVLSLEYELLQCETVREMSRWIPKCIPAMRCDAMYLIMDEHMNDFRELSDYYDRHLIEDEEFCVHGYPEKMQMEFAYEDGVVKESEETVVEGIFPTFDYAEGGKDFLFLPLHFREHTVGYFVIR
;
A
#
# COMPACT_ATOMS: atom_id res chain seq x y z
N ALA A 1 -4.89 -8.16 -23.05
CA ALA A 1 -6.10 -8.82 -23.58
C ALA A 1 -7.10 -7.76 -24.04
N ALA A 2 -7.74 -6.99 -23.14
CA ALA A 2 -8.83 -6.05 -23.48
C ALA A 2 -8.45 -5.03 -24.57
N LEU A 3 -7.28 -4.42 -24.50
CA LEU A 3 -6.83 -3.44 -25.49
C LEU A 3 -6.64 -4.07 -26.88
N ARG A 4 -6.11 -5.29 -26.93
CA ARG A 4 -5.97 -6.06 -28.19
C ARG A 4 -7.33 -6.39 -28.77
N ASP A 5 -8.24 -6.93 -27.95
CA ASP A 5 -9.61 -7.30 -28.39
C ASP A 5 -10.35 -6.08 -28.92
N PHE A 6 -10.17 -4.92 -28.26
CA PHE A 6 -10.74 -3.67 -28.72
C PHE A 6 -10.16 -3.24 -30.09
N SER A 7 -8.83 -3.30 -30.23
CA SER A 7 -8.13 -2.90 -31.46
C SER A 7 -8.55 -3.77 -32.61
N GLU A 8 -8.62 -5.09 -32.44
CA GLU A 8 -9.07 -6.06 -33.44
C GLU A 8 -10.53 -5.78 -33.85
N THR A 9 -11.42 -5.51 -32.88
CA THR A 9 -12.83 -5.24 -33.14
C THR A 9 -13.05 -3.95 -33.93
N HIS A 10 -12.20 -2.95 -33.75
CA HIS A 10 -12.32 -1.62 -34.36
C HIS A 10 -11.40 -1.40 -35.56
N GLY A 11 -10.67 -2.44 -35.99
CA GLY A 11 -9.76 -2.37 -37.14
C GLY A 11 -8.51 -1.50 -36.87
N ILE A 12 -8.15 -1.32 -35.62
CA ILE A 12 -6.92 -0.62 -35.23
C ILE A 12 -5.76 -1.59 -35.37
N LEU A 13 -4.72 -1.19 -36.11
CA LEU A 13 -3.51 -2.00 -36.24
C LEU A 13 -2.80 -2.06 -34.91
N TRP A 14 -2.54 -3.28 -34.44
CA TRP A 14 -1.83 -3.55 -33.21
C TRP A 14 -0.47 -4.23 -33.52
N ASP A 15 0.60 -3.63 -33.01
CA ASP A 15 1.93 -4.23 -33.02
C ASP A 15 2.36 -4.56 -31.58
N ALA A 16 2.92 -5.75 -31.35
CA ALA A 16 3.42 -6.11 -30.03
C ALA A 16 4.55 -5.19 -29.54
N ARG A 17 5.22 -4.49 -30.44
CA ARG A 17 6.24 -3.48 -30.13
C ARG A 17 5.66 -2.19 -29.55
N ASP A 18 4.36 -1.95 -29.73
CA ASP A 18 3.65 -0.81 -29.16
C ASP A 18 3.39 -0.96 -27.66
N LEU A 19 3.71 -2.14 -27.10
CA LEU A 19 3.56 -2.42 -25.67
C LEU A 19 4.90 -2.31 -24.96
N TYR A 20 4.94 -1.47 -23.92
CA TYR A 20 6.02 -1.45 -22.95
C TYR A 20 5.51 -1.87 -21.57
N CYS A 21 6.24 -2.71 -20.88
CA CYS A 21 5.87 -3.27 -19.59
C CYS A 21 7.13 -3.44 -18.73
N GLU A 22 7.17 -2.78 -17.57
CA GLU A 22 8.27 -2.87 -16.61
C GLU A 22 7.69 -2.94 -15.18
N SER A 23 7.16 -1.82 -14.66
CA SER A 23 6.59 -1.68 -13.33
C SER A 23 5.33 -0.80 -13.37
N TYR A 24 4.70 -0.57 -12.21
CA TYR A 24 3.59 0.38 -12.06
C TYR A 24 4.03 1.75 -11.55
N GLU A 25 5.32 2.05 -11.61
CA GLU A 25 5.92 3.25 -11.08
C GLU A 25 6.11 4.34 -12.14
N TYR A 26 6.33 5.58 -11.69
CA TYR A 26 6.65 6.75 -12.53
C TYR A 26 7.75 6.46 -13.56
N LYS A 27 8.83 5.76 -13.14
CA LYS A 27 9.97 5.44 -14.02
C LYS A 27 9.58 4.59 -15.23
N CYS A 28 8.55 3.75 -15.11
CA CYS A 28 8.05 2.98 -16.24
C CYS A 28 7.51 3.90 -17.36
N GLY A 29 6.89 5.03 -16.99
CA GLY A 29 6.47 6.06 -17.95
C GLY A 29 7.64 6.71 -18.65
N VAL A 30 8.70 7.05 -17.91
CA VAL A 30 9.93 7.63 -18.46
C VAL A 30 10.57 6.71 -19.49
N HIS A 31 10.90 5.50 -19.08
CA HIS A 31 11.57 4.51 -19.95
C HIS A 31 10.68 4.07 -21.10
N GLY A 32 9.37 3.95 -20.87
CA GLY A 32 8.39 3.56 -21.88
C GLY A 32 8.31 4.58 -23.00
N PHE A 33 8.24 5.88 -22.68
CA PHE A 33 8.21 6.94 -23.66
C PHE A 33 9.49 6.97 -24.53
N GLU A 34 10.66 6.94 -23.90
CA GLU A 34 11.95 6.95 -24.61
C GLU A 34 12.09 5.74 -25.54
N LYS A 35 11.68 4.56 -25.07
CA LYS A 35 11.73 3.33 -25.86
C LYS A 35 10.79 3.37 -27.05
N LEU A 36 9.53 3.81 -26.85
CA LEU A 36 8.56 3.93 -27.94
C LEU A 36 9.02 4.94 -28.99
N LEU A 37 9.51 6.10 -28.56
CA LEU A 37 10.04 7.11 -29.46
C LEU A 37 11.24 6.61 -30.26
N THR A 38 12.18 5.92 -29.62
CA THR A 38 13.36 5.33 -30.26
C THR A 38 12.97 4.25 -31.28
N LEU A 39 12.00 3.42 -30.92
CA LEU A 39 11.59 2.26 -31.75
C LEU A 39 10.86 2.69 -33.00
N HIS A 40 9.98 3.69 -32.91
CA HIS A 40 9.14 4.13 -34.02
C HIS A 40 9.71 5.36 -34.76
N GLY A 41 10.67 6.06 -34.17
CA GLY A 41 11.25 7.30 -34.75
C GLY A 41 10.25 8.46 -34.87
N LYS A 42 9.04 8.31 -34.33
CA LYS A 42 7.98 9.32 -34.28
C LYS A 42 7.10 9.10 -33.05
N LEU A 43 6.36 10.13 -32.63
CA LEU A 43 5.35 10.01 -31.59
C LEU A 43 4.16 9.17 -32.07
N PRO A 44 3.57 8.34 -31.18
CA PRO A 44 2.26 7.79 -31.40
C PRO A 44 1.19 8.86 -31.26
N ASP A 45 0.00 8.64 -31.83
CA ASP A 45 -1.13 9.56 -31.68
C ASP A 45 -1.66 9.61 -30.24
N ALA A 46 -1.54 8.47 -29.51
CA ALA A 46 -1.96 8.36 -28.11
C ALA A 46 -1.13 7.30 -27.35
N ILE A 47 -0.92 7.53 -26.06
CA ILE A 47 -0.31 6.58 -25.13
C ILE A 47 -1.32 6.27 -24.01
N ILE A 48 -1.65 4.99 -23.87
CA ILE A 48 -2.54 4.47 -22.84
C ILE A 48 -1.67 3.89 -21.72
N CYS A 49 -1.71 4.49 -20.56
CA CYS A 49 -0.91 4.10 -19.40
C CYS A 49 -1.71 3.20 -18.45
N ALA A 50 -1.02 2.26 -17.81
CA ALA A 50 -1.63 1.33 -16.87
C ALA A 50 -2.07 1.99 -15.55
N ASN A 51 -1.49 3.14 -15.21
CA ASN A 51 -1.94 4.00 -14.12
C ASN A 51 -1.51 5.46 -14.33
N ASP A 52 -1.93 6.34 -13.41
CA ASP A 52 -1.68 7.78 -13.47
C ASP A 52 -0.21 8.14 -13.19
N ASN A 53 0.52 7.38 -12.36
CA ASN A 53 1.94 7.62 -12.13
C ASN A 53 2.76 7.44 -13.42
N ILE A 54 2.44 6.39 -14.18
CA ILE A 54 3.06 6.13 -15.49
C ILE A 54 2.71 7.26 -16.46
N ALA A 55 1.45 7.71 -16.46
CA ALA A 55 0.98 8.80 -17.33
C ALA A 55 1.74 10.10 -17.06
N VAL A 56 1.94 10.47 -15.80
CA VAL A 56 2.77 11.62 -15.42
C VAL A 56 4.21 11.45 -15.90
N GLY A 57 4.80 10.25 -15.74
CA GLY A 57 6.15 9.96 -16.23
C GLY A 57 6.30 10.12 -17.74
N VAL A 58 5.28 9.71 -18.51
CA VAL A 58 5.20 9.91 -19.96
C VAL A 58 5.15 11.39 -20.29
N CYS A 59 4.26 12.17 -19.65
CA CYS A 59 4.10 13.59 -19.90
C CYS A 59 5.36 14.40 -19.57
N GLU A 60 6.00 14.14 -18.43
CA GLU A 60 7.25 14.82 -18.03
C GLU A 60 8.39 14.53 -19.00
N THR A 61 8.53 13.27 -19.41
CA THR A 61 9.58 12.88 -20.35
C THR A 61 9.34 13.49 -21.73
N ALA A 62 8.09 13.50 -22.19
CA ALA A 62 7.70 14.15 -23.44
C ALA A 62 8.03 15.65 -23.41
N ALA A 63 7.68 16.34 -22.31
CA ALA A 63 7.97 17.75 -22.13
C ALA A 63 9.48 18.04 -22.16
N ALA A 64 10.31 17.18 -21.54
CA ALA A 64 11.76 17.27 -21.61
C ALA A 64 12.33 17.12 -23.04
N HIS A 65 11.62 16.39 -23.90
CA HIS A 65 11.94 16.26 -25.33
C HIS A 65 11.30 17.34 -26.21
N GLY A 66 10.57 18.30 -25.63
CA GLY A 66 9.93 19.41 -26.31
C GLY A 66 8.54 19.11 -26.89
N TYR A 67 7.96 17.97 -26.55
CA TYR A 67 6.60 17.59 -26.93
C TYR A 67 5.56 18.01 -25.90
N LYS A 68 4.34 18.26 -26.34
CA LYS A 68 3.23 18.72 -25.49
C LYS A 68 2.03 17.80 -25.58
N THR A 69 1.51 17.44 -24.43
CA THR A 69 0.21 16.81 -24.28
C THR A 69 -0.84 17.89 -23.99
N PRO A 70 -1.99 17.95 -24.66
CA PRO A 70 -2.48 17.02 -25.71
C PRO A 70 -2.12 17.41 -27.16
N ASP A 71 -1.35 18.50 -27.38
CA ASP A 71 -1.16 19.11 -28.69
C ASP A 71 -0.46 18.17 -29.70
N ASP A 72 0.57 17.45 -29.25
CA ASP A 72 1.34 16.56 -30.10
C ASP A 72 0.90 15.08 -30.02
N PHE A 73 0.36 14.68 -28.89
CA PHE A 73 -0.16 13.32 -28.65
C PHE A 73 -1.07 13.30 -27.42
N LEU A 74 -1.91 12.28 -27.32
CA LEU A 74 -2.84 12.12 -26.21
C LEU A 74 -2.29 11.14 -25.15
N VAL A 75 -2.66 11.35 -23.87
CA VAL A 75 -2.28 10.45 -22.76
C VAL A 75 -3.49 10.13 -21.93
N THR A 76 -3.58 8.86 -21.51
CA THR A 76 -4.57 8.43 -20.51
C THR A 76 -3.90 7.62 -19.42
N GLY A 77 -4.35 7.81 -18.19
CA GLY A 77 -3.97 7.02 -17.01
C GLY A 77 -5.08 6.07 -16.58
N PHE A 78 -4.96 5.60 -15.34
CA PHE A 78 -5.89 4.71 -14.66
C PHE A 78 -5.70 4.84 -13.15
N ASP A 79 -6.72 4.52 -12.34
CA ASP A 79 -6.82 4.56 -10.88
C ASP A 79 -7.38 5.85 -10.29
N ASN A 80 -7.38 6.96 -11.01
CA ASN A 80 -7.79 8.28 -10.52
C ASN A 80 -7.05 8.68 -9.22
N PHE A 81 -5.73 8.64 -9.27
CA PHE A 81 -4.91 9.20 -8.18
C PHE A 81 -4.98 10.74 -8.18
N ASP A 82 -4.82 11.34 -7.01
CA ASP A 82 -4.84 12.80 -6.87
C ASP A 82 -3.88 13.50 -7.85
N LYS A 83 -2.75 12.85 -8.14
CA LYS A 83 -1.75 13.35 -9.11
C LYS A 83 -2.33 13.59 -10.50
N ALA A 84 -3.32 12.80 -10.93
CA ALA A 84 -3.97 12.97 -12.23
C ALA A 84 -4.72 14.31 -12.33
N SER A 85 -5.35 14.74 -11.22
CA SER A 85 -6.13 15.97 -11.16
C SER A 85 -5.31 17.23 -10.87
N TYR A 86 -4.07 17.10 -10.39
CA TYR A 86 -3.22 18.25 -10.05
C TYR A 86 -2.01 18.43 -10.98
N TYR A 87 -1.71 17.43 -11.80
CA TYR A 87 -0.72 17.58 -12.87
C TYR A 87 -1.24 18.50 -13.98
N SER A 88 -0.36 19.17 -14.68
CA SER A 88 -0.75 20.03 -15.83
C SER A 88 -0.03 19.55 -17.10
N PRO A 89 -0.79 19.10 -18.13
CA PRO A 89 -2.24 19.03 -18.23
C PRO A 89 -2.86 17.94 -17.32
N HIS A 90 -4.08 18.15 -16.83
CA HIS A 90 -4.81 17.16 -16.04
C HIS A 90 -4.94 15.84 -16.80
N ILE A 91 -4.66 14.72 -16.15
CA ILE A 91 -4.60 13.40 -16.80
C ILE A 91 -5.99 12.77 -16.86
N THR A 92 -6.47 12.53 -18.07
CA THR A 92 -7.65 11.68 -18.31
C THR A 92 -7.43 10.30 -17.72
N THR A 93 -8.36 9.82 -16.91
CA THR A 93 -8.19 8.59 -16.14
C THR A 93 -9.49 7.81 -15.97
N VAL A 94 -9.39 6.59 -15.45
CA VAL A 94 -10.52 5.76 -15.06
C VAL A 94 -10.44 5.49 -13.56
N GLY A 95 -11.42 5.99 -12.82
CA GLY A 95 -11.50 5.80 -11.38
C GLY A 95 -12.31 4.57 -10.99
N HIS A 96 -11.87 3.88 -9.95
CA HIS A 96 -12.65 2.88 -9.24
C HIS A 96 -13.41 3.52 -8.09
N ILE A 97 -14.65 3.08 -7.86
CA ILE A 97 -15.40 3.45 -6.66
C ILE A 97 -14.90 2.53 -5.53
N ARG A 98 -13.84 2.97 -4.83
CA ARG A 98 -13.11 2.16 -3.83
C ARG A 98 -14.02 1.63 -2.72
N GLU A 99 -14.96 2.44 -2.26
CA GLU A 99 -15.95 2.06 -1.24
C GLU A 99 -16.81 0.89 -1.72
N GLN A 100 -17.20 0.87 -3.00
CA GLN A 100 -17.96 -0.24 -3.57
C GLN A 100 -17.12 -1.52 -3.65
N VAL A 101 -15.81 -1.40 -3.92
CA VAL A 101 -14.89 -2.56 -3.92
C VAL A 101 -14.82 -3.15 -2.52
N GLY A 102 -14.54 -2.34 -1.51
CA GLY A 102 -14.48 -2.77 -0.12
C GLY A 102 -15.78 -3.42 0.35
N TYR A 103 -16.92 -2.76 0.11
CA TYR A 103 -18.24 -3.30 0.45
C TYR A 103 -18.49 -4.65 -0.24
N ARG A 104 -18.18 -4.75 -1.54
CA ARG A 104 -18.40 -5.98 -2.31
C ARG A 104 -17.52 -7.13 -1.80
N CYS A 105 -16.28 -6.85 -1.45
CA CYS A 105 -15.39 -7.86 -0.86
C CYS A 105 -15.95 -8.39 0.47
N ALA A 106 -16.41 -7.50 1.36
CA ALA A 106 -17.01 -7.88 2.63
C ALA A 106 -18.31 -8.68 2.42
N ASP A 107 -19.19 -8.25 1.51
CA ASP A 107 -20.43 -8.98 1.18
C ASP A 107 -20.13 -10.40 0.68
N ILE A 108 -19.15 -10.53 -0.23
CA ILE A 108 -18.73 -11.84 -0.76
C ILE A 108 -18.24 -12.75 0.36
N LEU A 109 -17.37 -12.26 1.24
CA LEU A 109 -16.85 -13.04 2.36
C LEU A 109 -17.96 -13.50 3.31
N LEU A 110 -18.90 -12.61 3.66
CA LEU A 110 -20.04 -12.95 4.52
C LEU A 110 -20.95 -14.00 3.88
N ARG A 111 -21.18 -13.91 2.57
CA ARG A 111 -22.00 -14.90 1.84
C ARG A 111 -21.32 -16.25 1.76
N LEU A 112 -20.01 -16.28 1.49
CA LEU A 112 -19.23 -17.53 1.54
C LEU A 112 -19.24 -18.15 2.93
N TRP A 113 -19.12 -17.35 3.97
CA TRP A 113 -19.20 -17.83 5.36
C TRP A 113 -20.55 -18.44 5.70
N ARG A 114 -21.64 -17.91 5.13
CA ARG A 114 -22.99 -18.49 5.25
C ARG A 114 -23.24 -19.72 4.37
N GLY A 115 -22.22 -20.18 3.63
CA GLY A 115 -22.33 -21.31 2.71
C GLY A 115 -23.06 -21.00 1.40
N GLU A 116 -23.23 -19.72 1.08
CA GLU A 116 -23.84 -19.31 -0.17
C GLU A 116 -22.88 -19.45 -1.36
N THR A 117 -23.44 -19.73 -2.54
CA THR A 117 -22.66 -19.74 -3.77
C THR A 117 -22.46 -18.30 -4.27
N VAL A 118 -21.23 -17.91 -4.52
CA VAL A 118 -20.87 -16.59 -5.06
C VAL A 118 -20.31 -16.74 -6.48
N PRO A 119 -20.68 -15.88 -7.43
CA PRO A 119 -20.07 -15.87 -8.75
C PRO A 119 -18.55 -15.74 -8.69
N ARG A 120 -17.83 -16.46 -9.56
CA ARG A 120 -16.37 -16.39 -9.65
C ARG A 120 -15.86 -15.00 -10.01
N PHE A 121 -16.61 -14.27 -10.84
CA PHE A 121 -16.29 -12.92 -11.27
C PHE A 121 -17.34 -11.95 -10.73
N ASN A 122 -16.88 -10.93 -10.02
CA ASN A 122 -17.70 -9.88 -9.45
C ASN A 122 -17.14 -8.55 -9.94
N TYR A 123 -18.02 -7.72 -10.50
CA TYR A 123 -17.65 -6.44 -11.08
C TYR A 123 -18.15 -5.30 -10.20
N THR A 124 -17.33 -4.28 -10.07
CA THR A 124 -17.68 -2.99 -9.44
C THR A 124 -17.79 -1.91 -10.50
N GLY A 125 -18.45 -0.81 -10.17
CA GLY A 125 -18.54 0.35 -11.04
C GLY A 125 -17.18 1.00 -11.29
N HIS A 126 -17.07 1.67 -12.42
CA HIS A 126 -15.95 2.53 -12.77
C HIS A 126 -16.48 3.84 -13.32
N GLN A 127 -15.64 4.88 -13.28
CA GLN A 127 -15.95 6.19 -13.82
C GLN A 127 -14.82 6.63 -14.75
N CYS A 128 -15.15 6.94 -16.00
CA CYS A 128 -14.22 7.58 -16.92
C CYS A 128 -14.23 9.09 -16.64
N ILE A 129 -13.07 9.67 -16.45
CA ILE A 129 -12.85 11.07 -16.14
C ILE A 129 -12.02 11.65 -17.28
N PHE A 130 -12.67 12.45 -18.13
CA PHE A 130 -12.05 13.03 -19.30
C PHE A 130 -11.52 14.41 -18.96
N TRP A 131 -10.22 14.61 -19.15
CA TRP A 131 -9.51 15.84 -18.88
C TRP A 131 -8.60 16.26 -20.03
N GLU A 132 -7.78 17.28 -19.80
CA GLU A 132 -6.97 17.96 -20.82
C GLU A 132 -6.04 17.04 -21.59
N SER A 133 -5.46 16.03 -20.95
CA SER A 133 -4.49 15.13 -21.59
C SER A 133 -5.06 14.29 -22.74
N CYS A 134 -6.38 14.21 -22.88
CA CYS A 134 -7.05 13.63 -24.07
C CYS A 134 -7.68 14.69 -24.98
N GLY A 135 -7.38 15.97 -24.78
CA GLY A 135 -7.93 17.08 -25.55
C GLY A 135 -9.33 17.52 -25.10
N CYS A 136 -9.82 17.08 -23.94
CA CYS A 136 -11.09 17.52 -23.37
C CYS A 136 -10.89 18.71 -22.44
N ASP A 137 -11.92 19.58 -22.33
CA ASP A 137 -11.91 20.65 -21.32
C ASP A 137 -12.11 20.05 -19.93
N ALA A 138 -11.24 20.44 -18.99
CA ALA A 138 -11.28 19.90 -17.62
C ALA A 138 -12.53 20.33 -16.83
N GLY A 139 -13.33 21.25 -17.23
CA GLY A 139 -14.61 21.64 -16.61
C GLY A 139 -14.68 21.80 -15.09
N ILE A 140 -13.62 21.43 -14.38
CA ILE A 140 -13.49 21.45 -12.92
C ILE A 140 -12.32 22.36 -12.55
N ALA A 141 -12.62 23.42 -11.79
CA ALA A 141 -11.57 24.26 -11.21
C ALA A 141 -10.93 23.49 -10.04
N VAL A 142 -9.68 23.06 -10.18
CA VAL A 142 -8.88 22.47 -9.11
C VAL A 142 -8.17 23.60 -8.37
N ASP A 143 -8.29 23.66 -7.04
CA ASP A 143 -7.56 24.64 -6.24
C ASP A 143 -6.10 24.21 -6.06
N GLN A 144 -5.25 24.64 -7.00
CA GLN A 144 -3.83 24.37 -7.01
C GLN A 144 -3.12 24.93 -5.75
N ALA A 145 -3.61 26.04 -5.20
CA ALA A 145 -2.99 26.67 -4.02
C ALA A 145 -3.31 25.88 -2.74
N GLU A 146 -4.52 25.36 -2.61
CA GLU A 146 -4.91 24.48 -1.51
C GLU A 146 -4.13 23.16 -1.58
N HIS A 147 -4.07 22.55 -2.76
CA HIS A 147 -3.29 21.34 -2.97
C HIS A 147 -1.80 21.50 -2.65
N SER A 148 -1.18 22.58 -3.15
CA SER A 148 0.24 22.87 -2.86
C SER A 148 0.48 23.02 -1.36
N ARG A 149 -0.42 23.69 -0.63
CA ARG A 149 -0.33 23.79 0.83
C ARG A 149 -0.45 22.44 1.51
N ALA A 150 -1.42 21.64 1.10
CA ALA A 150 -1.61 20.28 1.64
C ALA A 150 -0.38 19.40 1.38
N GLN A 151 0.23 19.47 0.20
CA GLN A 151 1.46 18.73 -0.13
C GLN A 151 2.66 19.18 0.72
N ILE A 152 2.81 20.48 0.97
CA ILE A 152 3.89 20.99 1.82
C ILE A 152 3.71 20.48 3.26
N VAL A 153 2.49 20.56 3.81
CA VAL A 153 2.19 20.06 5.16
C VAL A 153 2.43 18.56 5.25
N TYR A 154 1.95 17.81 4.26
CA TYR A 154 2.18 16.37 4.19
C TYR A 154 3.68 16.01 4.11
N GLY A 155 4.45 16.79 3.32
CA GLY A 155 5.90 16.63 3.24
C GLY A 155 6.58 16.83 4.59
N ILE A 156 6.23 17.90 5.31
CA ILE A 156 6.77 18.17 6.65
C ILE A 156 6.42 17.03 7.63
N GLU A 157 5.15 16.61 7.66
CA GLU A 157 4.71 15.50 8.53
C GLU A 157 5.43 14.18 8.19
N THR A 158 5.71 13.95 6.90
CA THR A 158 6.45 12.76 6.44
C THR A 158 7.91 12.82 6.89
N ASP A 159 8.58 13.96 6.70
CA ASP A 159 9.97 14.16 7.12
C ASP A 159 10.11 13.98 8.65
N GLU A 160 9.18 14.55 9.43
CA GLU A 160 9.16 14.38 10.89
C GLU A 160 8.95 12.90 11.29
N PHE A 161 8.08 12.18 10.60
CA PHE A 161 7.86 10.76 10.83
C PHE A 161 9.09 9.92 10.49
N GLU A 162 9.72 10.17 9.34
CA GLU A 162 10.94 9.48 8.91
C GLU A 162 12.08 9.71 9.90
N GLU A 163 12.26 10.94 10.40
CA GLU A 163 13.26 11.25 11.42
C GLU A 163 13.02 10.50 12.74
N GLN A 164 11.75 10.36 13.17
CA GLN A 164 11.38 9.59 14.34
C GLN A 164 11.64 8.09 14.15
N VAL A 165 11.33 7.53 12.96
CA VAL A 165 11.60 6.13 12.64
C VAL A 165 13.11 5.86 12.65
N LEU A 166 13.93 6.71 12.03
CA LEU A 166 15.39 6.58 12.06
C LEU A 166 15.95 6.66 13.47
N SER A 167 15.41 7.55 14.32
CA SER A 167 15.80 7.62 15.73
C SER A 167 15.43 6.35 16.48
N LEU A 168 14.23 5.80 16.23
CA LEU A 168 13.80 4.54 16.82
C LEU A 168 14.70 3.38 16.39
N GLU A 169 14.99 3.26 15.09
CA GLU A 169 15.90 2.22 14.57
C GLU A 169 17.25 2.24 15.27
N TYR A 170 17.82 3.44 15.46
CA TYR A 170 19.09 3.61 16.16
C TYR A 170 19.02 3.12 17.62
N GLU A 171 17.95 3.43 18.34
CA GLU A 171 17.76 3.00 19.73
C GLU A 171 17.49 1.49 19.82
N LEU A 172 16.69 0.94 18.91
CA LEU A 172 16.41 -0.50 18.87
C LEU A 172 17.66 -1.35 18.61
N LEU A 173 18.60 -0.85 17.79
CA LEU A 173 19.89 -1.53 17.54
C LEU A 173 20.78 -1.62 18.78
N GLN A 174 20.52 -0.84 19.82
CA GLN A 174 21.29 -0.86 21.08
C GLN A 174 20.64 -1.73 22.17
N CYS A 175 19.40 -2.20 21.92
CA CYS A 175 18.68 -3.03 22.86
C CYS A 175 19.21 -4.47 22.85
N GLU A 176 19.37 -5.05 24.03
CA GLU A 176 19.76 -6.46 24.19
C GLU A 176 18.56 -7.39 24.46
N THR A 177 17.41 -6.81 24.81
CA THR A 177 16.20 -7.56 25.16
C THR A 177 14.95 -6.96 24.52
N VAL A 178 13.91 -7.77 24.31
CA VAL A 178 12.60 -7.31 23.83
C VAL A 178 11.98 -6.29 24.81
N ARG A 179 12.18 -6.48 26.11
CA ARG A 179 11.72 -5.55 27.13
C ARG A 179 12.37 -4.17 27.01
N GLU A 180 13.62 -4.08 26.61
CA GLU A 180 14.25 -2.79 26.32
C GLU A 180 13.66 -2.16 25.05
N MET A 181 13.45 -2.96 23.99
CA MET A 181 12.80 -2.50 22.76
C MET A 181 11.40 -1.96 23.04
N SER A 182 10.61 -2.64 23.87
CA SER A 182 9.23 -2.25 24.19
C SER A 182 9.13 -0.88 24.88
N ARG A 183 10.21 -0.36 25.46
CA ARG A 183 10.25 1.00 26.04
C ARG A 183 10.45 2.11 25.02
N TRP A 184 11.04 1.77 23.87
CA TRP A 184 11.30 2.75 22.81
C TRP A 184 10.13 2.87 21.84
N ILE A 185 9.51 1.75 21.45
CA ILE A 185 8.39 1.71 20.49
C ILE A 185 7.26 2.69 20.85
N PRO A 186 6.79 2.77 22.11
CA PRO A 186 5.72 3.68 22.46
C PRO A 186 6.01 5.17 22.21
N LYS A 187 7.25 5.57 22.10
CA LYS A 187 7.65 6.96 21.82
C LYS A 187 7.29 7.40 20.40
N CYS A 188 7.18 6.45 19.46
CA CYS A 188 6.80 6.73 18.08
C CYS A 188 5.28 6.63 17.84
N ILE A 189 4.51 6.10 18.80
CA ILE A 189 3.06 5.93 18.65
C ILE A 189 2.32 7.23 18.33
N PRO A 190 2.63 8.40 18.93
CA PRO A 190 1.98 9.65 18.59
C PRO A 190 2.05 10.03 17.11
N ALA A 191 3.17 9.68 16.44
CA ALA A 191 3.33 9.90 15.01
C ALA A 191 2.50 8.92 14.16
N MET A 192 2.19 7.75 14.70
CA MET A 192 1.38 6.72 14.03
C MET A 192 -0.12 7.02 14.05
N ARG A 193 -0.56 8.02 14.84
CA ARG A 193 -1.96 8.47 14.94
C ARG A 193 -2.93 7.32 15.27
N CYS A 194 -2.53 6.40 16.14
CA CYS A 194 -3.39 5.32 16.63
C CYS A 194 -3.83 5.56 18.07
N ASP A 195 -5.04 5.11 18.39
CA ASP A 195 -5.64 5.26 19.73
C ASP A 195 -5.18 4.18 20.70
N ALA A 196 -4.83 3.02 20.17
CA ALA A 196 -4.29 1.93 20.96
C ALA A 196 -3.27 1.11 20.17
N MET A 197 -2.27 0.60 20.86
CA MET A 197 -1.29 -0.34 20.33
C MET A 197 -0.87 -1.34 21.41
N TYR A 198 -0.79 -2.60 21.01
CA TYR A 198 -0.35 -3.67 21.89
C TYR A 198 0.75 -4.47 21.18
N LEU A 199 1.77 -4.87 21.93
CA LEU A 199 2.78 -5.81 21.47
C LEU A 199 2.64 -7.09 22.25
N ILE A 200 2.35 -8.17 21.54
CA ILE A 200 2.21 -9.52 22.09
C ILE A 200 3.32 -10.39 21.48
N MET A 201 4.11 -11.03 22.34
CA MET A 201 5.28 -11.81 21.94
C MET A 201 5.24 -13.21 22.56
N ASP A 202 5.92 -14.15 21.93
CA ASP A 202 6.20 -15.45 22.53
C ASP A 202 7.08 -15.24 23.78
N GLU A 203 6.77 -15.95 24.88
CA GLU A 203 7.49 -15.84 26.14
C GLU A 203 8.99 -16.19 26.04
N HIS A 204 9.36 -17.02 25.07
CA HIS A 204 10.75 -17.42 24.81
C HIS A 204 11.57 -16.32 24.09
N MET A 205 10.93 -15.23 23.68
CA MET A 205 11.58 -14.12 22.97
C MET A 205 12.27 -13.10 23.87
N ASN A 206 12.23 -13.28 25.18
CA ASN A 206 12.76 -12.31 26.14
C ASN A 206 14.29 -12.19 26.15
N ASP A 207 15.02 -13.18 25.61
CA ASP A 207 16.48 -13.14 25.46
C ASP A 207 16.90 -13.50 24.03
N PHE A 208 17.46 -12.55 23.30
CA PHE A 208 17.96 -12.77 21.94
C PHE A 208 19.08 -13.82 21.83
N ARG A 209 19.74 -14.14 22.93
CA ARG A 209 20.77 -15.22 22.97
C ARG A 209 20.11 -16.58 23.03
N GLU A 210 19.06 -16.72 23.82
CA GLU A 210 18.24 -17.96 23.84
C GLU A 210 17.54 -18.16 22.51
N LEU A 211 17.13 -17.06 21.85
CA LEU A 211 16.52 -17.06 20.54
C LEU A 211 17.42 -17.67 19.47
N SER A 212 18.66 -17.21 19.39
CA SER A 212 19.64 -17.75 18.42
C SER A 212 19.81 -19.25 18.61
N ASP A 213 19.95 -19.69 19.86
CA ASP A 213 20.10 -21.11 20.20
C ASP A 213 18.82 -21.91 19.93
N TYR A 214 17.66 -21.33 20.12
CA TYR A 214 16.35 -21.95 19.82
C TYR A 214 16.14 -22.13 18.32
N TYR A 215 16.41 -21.08 17.53
CA TYR A 215 16.28 -21.13 16.08
C TYR A 215 17.33 -21.99 15.41
N ASP A 216 18.57 -21.94 15.85
CA ASP A 216 19.65 -22.78 15.31
C ASP A 216 19.38 -24.28 15.51
N ARG A 217 18.66 -24.64 16.58
CA ARG A 217 18.29 -26.05 16.86
C ARG A 217 17.05 -26.51 16.06
N HIS A 218 16.12 -25.61 15.75
CA HIS A 218 14.84 -25.96 15.11
C HIS A 218 14.79 -25.68 13.62
N LEU A 219 15.67 -24.80 13.08
CA LEU A 219 15.75 -24.46 11.67
C LEU A 219 16.40 -25.55 10.80
N ILE A 220 17.03 -26.56 11.40
CA ILE A 220 17.80 -27.59 10.68
C ILE A 220 16.92 -28.79 10.28
N GLU A 221 15.73 -28.94 10.84
CA GLU A 221 14.92 -30.17 10.71
C GLU A 221 13.73 -30.09 9.74
N ASP A 222 13.29 -28.90 9.31
CA ASP A 222 12.12 -28.77 8.44
C ASP A 222 12.52 -28.39 7.00
N GLU A 223 12.64 -29.38 6.11
CA GLU A 223 12.72 -29.19 4.66
C GLU A 223 11.37 -28.78 4.02
N GLU A 224 10.26 -28.83 4.74
CA GLU A 224 8.95 -28.37 4.28
C GLU A 224 8.60 -27.02 4.88
N PHE A 225 8.17 -26.08 4.02
CA PHE A 225 7.69 -24.76 4.40
C PHE A 225 6.38 -24.88 5.20
N CYS A 226 6.50 -25.05 6.50
CA CYS A 226 5.38 -25.08 7.44
C CYS A 226 5.29 -23.74 8.17
N VAL A 227 4.18 -23.02 8.02
CA VAL A 227 3.87 -21.87 8.87
C VAL A 227 3.44 -22.37 10.23
N HIS A 228 4.30 -22.22 11.23
CA HIS A 228 3.95 -22.51 12.62
C HIS A 228 3.07 -21.37 13.15
N GLY A 229 1.91 -21.74 13.71
CA GLY A 229 1.00 -20.80 14.34
C GLY A 229 1.56 -20.21 15.64
N TYR A 230 0.81 -19.29 16.22
CA TYR A 230 1.16 -18.72 17.53
C TYR A 230 1.05 -19.78 18.64
N PRO A 231 1.95 -19.73 19.67
CA PRO A 231 1.81 -20.57 20.84
C PRO A 231 0.51 -20.26 21.60
N GLU A 232 0.01 -21.23 22.37
CA GLU A 232 -1.23 -21.07 23.15
C GLU A 232 -1.13 -19.94 24.20
N LYS A 233 0.07 -19.70 24.70
CA LYS A 233 0.36 -18.64 25.66
C LYS A 233 1.39 -17.71 25.11
N MET A 234 1.09 -16.44 25.19
CA MET A 234 1.95 -15.35 24.75
C MET A 234 2.04 -14.28 25.85
N GLN A 235 3.02 -13.44 25.78
CA GLN A 235 3.24 -12.37 26.74
C GLN A 235 2.94 -11.02 26.10
N MET A 236 2.19 -10.17 26.82
CA MET A 236 2.02 -8.77 26.43
C MET A 236 3.21 -7.97 26.93
N GLU A 237 4.02 -7.45 26.00
CA GLU A 237 5.20 -6.66 26.31
C GLU A 237 4.87 -5.21 26.66
N PHE A 238 3.90 -4.61 25.98
CA PHE A 238 3.30 -3.33 26.34
C PHE A 238 1.88 -3.19 25.83
N ALA A 239 1.14 -2.30 26.48
CA ALA A 239 -0.15 -1.79 26.03
C ALA A 239 -0.10 -0.26 26.04
N TYR A 240 -0.51 0.34 24.94
CA TYR A 240 -0.77 1.78 24.82
C TYR A 240 -2.26 1.98 24.58
N GLU A 241 -2.90 2.79 25.39
CA GLU A 241 -4.32 3.16 25.24
C GLU A 241 -4.51 4.62 25.61
N ASP A 242 -5.17 5.36 24.73
CA ASP A 242 -5.61 6.75 24.95
C ASP A 242 -4.49 7.66 25.53
N GLY A 243 -3.29 7.56 24.98
CA GLY A 243 -2.15 8.39 25.40
C GLY A 243 -1.33 7.84 26.58
N VAL A 244 -1.70 6.68 27.14
CA VAL A 244 -1.04 6.10 28.30
C VAL A 244 -0.38 4.78 27.94
N VAL A 245 0.93 4.68 28.22
CA VAL A 245 1.66 3.41 28.14
C VAL A 245 1.51 2.68 29.46
N LYS A 246 1.03 1.45 29.39
CA LYS A 246 1.01 0.51 30.52
C LYS A 246 2.12 -0.50 30.28
N GLU A 247 3.17 -0.48 31.09
CA GLU A 247 4.12 -1.57 31.11
C GLU A 247 3.41 -2.81 31.62
N SER A 248 3.42 -3.87 30.84
CA SER A 248 2.77 -5.12 31.23
C SER A 248 3.73 -5.90 32.10
N GLU A 249 3.52 -5.91 33.41
CA GLU A 249 4.14 -6.88 34.30
C GLU A 249 3.49 -8.25 34.06
N GLU A 250 4.11 -9.10 33.21
CA GLU A 250 3.78 -10.52 33.04
C GLU A 250 2.30 -10.85 32.72
N THR A 251 1.65 -10.05 31.88
CA THR A 251 0.29 -10.38 31.43
C THR A 251 0.36 -11.50 30.39
N VAL A 252 0.03 -12.72 30.79
CA VAL A 252 -0.09 -13.85 29.87
C VAL A 252 -1.41 -13.72 29.11
N VAL A 253 -1.29 -13.79 27.79
CA VAL A 253 -2.43 -13.78 26.86
C VAL A 253 -2.69 -15.19 26.38
N GLU A 254 -3.91 -15.68 26.63
CA GLU A 254 -4.37 -16.97 26.09
C GLU A 254 -5.25 -16.73 24.86
N GLY A 255 -4.84 -17.28 23.73
CA GLY A 255 -5.51 -17.06 22.44
C GLY A 255 -5.18 -15.71 21.81
N ILE A 256 -6.07 -15.20 20.95
CA ILE A 256 -5.89 -13.93 20.25
C ILE A 256 -6.37 -12.77 21.12
N PHE A 257 -5.51 -11.81 21.36
CA PHE A 257 -5.83 -10.56 22.06
C PHE A 257 -5.91 -9.38 21.06
N PRO A 258 -6.81 -8.40 21.23
CA PRO A 258 -7.88 -8.38 22.24
C PRO A 258 -8.96 -9.39 21.95
N THR A 259 -9.63 -9.86 23.01
CA THR A 259 -10.84 -10.68 22.85
C THR A 259 -11.92 -9.81 22.22
N PHE A 260 -12.44 -10.26 21.08
CA PHE A 260 -13.52 -9.56 20.38
C PHE A 260 -14.81 -9.65 21.19
N ASP A 261 -15.07 -8.63 21.99
CA ASP A 261 -16.36 -8.50 22.64
C ASP A 261 -17.28 -7.77 21.64
N TYR A 262 -18.27 -8.50 21.10
CA TYR A 262 -19.24 -7.97 20.12
C TYR A 262 -20.26 -6.98 20.73
N ALA A 263 -19.99 -6.48 21.94
CA ALA A 263 -20.84 -5.50 22.59
C ALA A 263 -20.68 -4.12 21.94
N GLU A 264 -21.80 -3.56 21.58
CA GLU A 264 -22.15 -2.20 21.16
C GLU A 264 -21.01 -1.26 20.70
N GLY A 265 -20.90 -1.05 19.39
CA GLY A 265 -19.97 -0.08 18.77
C GLY A 265 -18.66 -0.75 18.39
N GLY A 266 -18.69 -1.58 17.34
CA GLY A 266 -17.51 -2.30 16.83
C GLY A 266 -16.28 -1.42 16.72
N LYS A 267 -15.16 -1.93 17.20
CA LYS A 267 -13.84 -1.31 17.04
C LYS A 267 -13.09 -2.11 15.98
N ASP A 268 -12.45 -1.41 15.07
CA ASP A 268 -11.60 -2.04 14.06
C ASP A 268 -10.19 -2.20 14.62
N PHE A 269 -9.61 -3.39 14.45
CA PHE A 269 -8.25 -3.68 14.84
C PHE A 269 -7.45 -4.18 13.66
N LEU A 270 -6.22 -3.68 13.52
CA LEU A 270 -5.24 -4.15 12.57
C LEU A 270 -4.25 -5.06 13.30
N PHE A 271 -4.12 -6.31 12.84
CA PHE A 271 -3.13 -7.26 13.35
C PHE A 271 -1.94 -7.30 12.39
N LEU A 272 -0.76 -6.98 12.91
CA LEU A 272 0.50 -7.03 12.17
C LEU A 272 1.34 -8.17 12.73
N PRO A 273 1.39 -9.33 12.05
CA PRO A 273 2.19 -10.46 12.52
C PRO A 273 3.67 -10.13 12.48
N LEU A 274 4.37 -10.51 13.54
CA LEU A 274 5.82 -10.50 13.61
C LEU A 274 6.31 -11.93 13.38
N HIS A 275 7.15 -12.11 12.40
CA HIS A 275 7.69 -13.42 12.08
C HIS A 275 9.16 -13.33 11.70
N PHE A 276 9.88 -14.39 11.99
CA PHE A 276 11.23 -14.60 11.49
C PHE A 276 11.23 -15.87 10.64
N ARG A 277 11.39 -15.71 9.33
CA ARG A 277 11.16 -16.77 8.34
C ARG A 277 9.74 -17.34 8.47
N GLU A 278 9.60 -18.67 8.72
CA GLU A 278 8.35 -19.40 8.91
C GLU A 278 7.78 -19.36 10.34
N HIS A 279 8.57 -18.85 11.30
CA HIS A 279 8.17 -18.80 12.71
C HIS A 279 7.50 -17.47 13.05
N THR A 280 6.29 -17.55 13.60
CA THR A 280 5.61 -16.40 14.18
C THR A 280 6.12 -16.15 15.60
N VAL A 281 6.68 -14.99 15.82
CA VAL A 281 7.31 -14.60 17.08
C VAL A 281 6.43 -13.70 17.94
N GLY A 282 5.41 -13.13 17.33
CA GLY A 282 4.50 -12.23 17.99
C GLY A 282 3.61 -11.48 17.01
N TYR A 283 2.90 -10.49 17.50
CA TYR A 283 2.11 -9.59 16.68
C TYR A 283 1.89 -8.24 17.36
N PHE A 284 1.77 -7.20 16.54
CA PHE A 284 1.20 -5.93 16.95
C PHE A 284 -0.30 -5.94 16.72
N VAL A 285 -1.02 -5.28 17.62
CA VAL A 285 -2.43 -4.92 17.43
C VAL A 285 -2.54 -3.40 17.49
N ILE A 286 -3.15 -2.80 16.48
CA ILE A 286 -3.29 -1.35 16.35
C ILE A 286 -4.78 -1.01 16.19
N ARG A 287 -5.22 0.07 16.85
CA ARG A 287 -6.56 0.64 16.72
C ARG A 287 -6.46 2.11 16.38
#